data_1466529e84bdedb661e1905902de39fa
#
_entry.id   1466529e84bdedb661e1905902de39fa
#
_cell.length_a   1.000
_cell.length_b   1.000
_cell.length_c   1.000
_cell.angle_alpha   90.00
_cell.angle_beta   90.00
_cell.angle_gamma   90.00
#
_symmetry.space_group_name_H-M   'P 1'
#
loop_
_entity.id
_entity.type
_entity.pdbx_description
1 polymer ?
#
loop_
_entity_poly.entity_id
_entity_poly.type
_entity_poly.pdbx_seq_one_letter_code
_entity_poly.pdbx_strand_id
1 'polypeptide(L)'
;RYTEARLSRISMEMLADINKDTVDFAPNFDETEKEPMVLPARFPNLLVNGTSGIAVGMATSIPPHNLSEVIDAVKAYMLDENITTAELMRYMQGPDFPTGGIVTNKDELLSIYETGAGKIKLRGKVETEKGKNGRTNVVITEIPYTMIGANIGKFLSDVAALAESKKTTDIVDISNQSSKEGIRIVIELKKDADVDHFISMLYKKTRLEDTFGVNMLAISDGRPETLGLKQIIKANTDFQFEINRRKYERLLAKEQEKREIQEGLIKACNVIDLIIEILRGSR
;
A
#
# COMPACT_ATOMS: atom_id res chain seq x y z
N ARG A 1 -4.54 -23.95 -15.11
CA ARG A 1 -5.55 -23.48 -14.15
C ARG A 1 -5.86 -22.01 -14.35
N TYR A 2 -4.85 -21.21 -14.60
CA TYR A 2 -4.98 -19.82 -15.00
C TYR A 2 -4.41 -19.68 -16.41
N THR A 3 -5.24 -19.27 -17.35
CA THR A 3 -4.88 -19.15 -18.76
C THR A 3 -4.56 -17.71 -19.16
N GLU A 4 -5.02 -16.74 -18.36
CA GLU A 4 -4.77 -15.33 -18.58
C GLU A 4 -4.52 -14.61 -17.25
N ALA A 5 -3.62 -13.61 -17.28
CA ALA A 5 -3.41 -12.67 -16.21
C ALA A 5 -3.40 -11.24 -16.79
N ARG A 6 -4.06 -10.30 -16.11
CA ARG A 6 -4.11 -8.89 -16.52
C ARG A 6 -3.85 -7.99 -15.31
N LEU A 7 -3.19 -6.87 -15.56
CA LEU A 7 -3.02 -5.85 -14.53
C LEU A 7 -4.35 -5.16 -14.22
N SER A 8 -4.56 -4.84 -12.96
CA SER A 8 -5.66 -3.96 -12.54
C SER A 8 -5.40 -2.53 -13.03
N ARG A 9 -6.43 -1.69 -13.06
CA ARG A 9 -6.30 -0.29 -13.47
C ARG A 9 -5.28 0.46 -12.63
N ILE A 10 -5.29 0.28 -11.31
CA ILE A 10 -4.34 0.93 -10.41
C ILE A 10 -2.90 0.44 -10.65
N SER A 11 -2.70 -0.83 -10.96
CA SER A 11 -1.38 -1.38 -11.27
C SER A 11 -0.80 -0.82 -12.57
N MET A 12 -1.66 -0.44 -13.53
CA MET A 12 -1.21 0.22 -14.77
C MET A 12 -0.65 1.63 -14.50
N GLU A 13 -1.11 2.32 -13.46
CA GLU A 13 -0.55 3.62 -13.07
C GLU A 13 0.88 3.51 -12.52
N MET A 14 1.28 2.33 -12.05
CA MET A 14 2.66 2.07 -11.63
C MET A 14 3.61 1.92 -12.82
N LEU A 15 3.11 1.53 -13.99
CA LEU A 15 3.86 1.38 -15.24
C LEU A 15 3.70 2.58 -16.19
N ALA A 16 3.01 3.61 -15.75
CA ALA A 16 2.71 4.76 -16.58
C ALA A 16 3.99 5.42 -17.11
N ASP A 17 4.00 5.68 -18.40
CA ASP A 17 5.12 6.35 -19.10
C ASP A 17 6.46 5.56 -19.09
N ILE A 18 6.48 4.27 -18.78
CA ILE A 18 7.68 3.43 -18.73
C ILE A 18 8.43 3.39 -20.09
N ASN A 19 7.72 3.57 -21.20
CA ASN A 19 8.27 3.58 -22.56
C ASN A 19 8.80 4.97 -22.99
N LYS A 20 8.92 5.92 -22.05
CA LYS A 20 9.39 7.29 -22.33
C LYS A 20 10.73 7.59 -21.67
N ASP A 21 11.57 6.60 -21.50
CA ASP A 21 12.89 6.69 -20.84
C ASP A 21 12.83 7.27 -19.40
N THR A 22 11.73 7.04 -18.70
CA THR A 22 11.52 7.59 -17.36
C THR A 22 12.35 6.91 -16.29
N VAL A 23 12.73 5.65 -16.50
CA VAL A 23 13.52 4.82 -15.57
C VAL A 23 14.60 4.04 -16.31
N ASP A 24 15.62 3.61 -15.59
CA ASP A 24 16.69 2.80 -16.14
C ASP A 24 16.29 1.32 -16.19
N PHE A 25 16.83 0.62 -17.20
CA PHE A 25 16.63 -0.81 -17.40
C PHE A 25 17.94 -1.56 -17.23
N ALA A 26 17.87 -2.72 -16.58
CA ALA A 26 18.97 -3.67 -16.46
C ALA A 26 18.61 -4.98 -17.15
N PRO A 27 19.60 -5.80 -17.55
CA PRO A 27 19.35 -7.16 -17.99
C PRO A 27 18.64 -7.96 -16.86
N ASN A 28 17.72 -8.84 -17.26
CA ASN A 28 17.14 -9.81 -16.34
C ASN A 28 18.14 -10.91 -15.98
N PHE A 29 17.76 -11.88 -15.14
CA PHE A 29 18.67 -12.90 -14.60
C PHE A 29 19.40 -13.72 -15.69
N ASP A 30 18.76 -14.04 -16.80
CA ASP A 30 19.35 -14.81 -17.91
C ASP A 30 19.86 -13.95 -19.08
N GLU A 31 19.82 -12.62 -18.92
CA GLU A 31 20.26 -11.62 -19.90
C GLU A 31 19.51 -11.66 -21.24
N THR A 32 18.37 -12.36 -21.29
CA THR A 32 17.57 -12.48 -22.52
C THR A 32 16.69 -11.26 -22.77
N GLU A 33 16.28 -10.59 -21.68
CA GLU A 33 15.37 -9.42 -21.71
C GLU A 33 15.90 -8.31 -20.80
N LYS A 34 15.26 -7.14 -20.87
CA LYS A 34 15.54 -6.02 -19.98
C LYS A 34 14.37 -5.76 -19.05
N GLU A 35 14.66 -5.53 -17.80
CA GLU A 35 13.68 -5.18 -16.77
C GLU A 35 13.95 -3.80 -16.18
N PRO A 36 12.91 -3.04 -15.79
CA PRO A 36 13.11 -1.74 -15.15
C PRO A 36 13.72 -1.94 -13.75
N MET A 37 14.72 -1.15 -13.42
CA MET A 37 15.32 -1.18 -12.07
C MET A 37 14.35 -0.72 -10.98
N VAL A 38 13.46 0.21 -11.33
CA VAL A 38 12.36 0.71 -10.49
C VAL A 38 11.16 1.03 -11.39
N LEU A 39 9.96 1.03 -10.82
CA LEU A 39 8.76 1.42 -11.57
C LEU A 39 8.54 2.92 -11.50
N PRO A 40 8.10 3.55 -12.62
CA PRO A 40 7.78 4.99 -12.66
C PRO A 40 6.43 5.30 -12.01
N ALA A 41 6.11 4.68 -10.89
CA ALA A 41 4.82 4.74 -10.21
C ALA A 41 4.37 6.19 -9.99
N ARG A 42 3.12 6.52 -10.35
CA ARG A 42 2.54 7.88 -10.22
C ARG A 42 2.18 8.26 -8.78
N PHE A 43 2.24 7.34 -7.85
CA PHE A 43 1.93 7.56 -6.44
C PHE A 43 2.89 6.75 -5.57
N PRO A 44 3.11 7.14 -4.31
CA PRO A 44 4.03 6.44 -3.41
C PRO A 44 3.44 5.10 -2.94
N ASN A 45 3.53 4.08 -3.82
CA ASN A 45 2.95 2.75 -3.57
C ASN A 45 3.51 2.09 -2.31
N LEU A 46 4.73 2.42 -1.91
CA LEU A 46 5.33 1.94 -0.67
C LEU A 46 4.49 2.30 0.56
N LEU A 47 3.90 3.50 0.60
CA LEU A 47 3.00 3.94 1.67
C LEU A 47 1.58 3.40 1.48
N VAL A 48 1.07 3.39 0.25
CA VAL A 48 -0.32 2.98 -0.03
C VAL A 48 -0.53 1.50 0.25
N ASN A 49 0.28 0.64 -0.33
CA ASN A 49 0.18 -0.81 -0.11
C ASN A 49 0.89 -1.30 1.15
N GLY A 50 1.84 -0.53 1.66
CA GLY A 50 2.77 -1.04 2.64
C GLY A 50 3.64 -2.17 2.09
N THR A 51 4.47 -2.72 2.92
CA THR A 51 5.28 -3.90 2.58
C THR A 51 5.68 -4.66 3.82
N SER A 52 5.90 -5.96 3.69
CA SER A 52 6.47 -6.80 4.72
C SER A 52 7.42 -7.79 4.06
N GLY A 53 8.65 -7.83 4.52
CA GLY A 53 9.68 -8.70 3.95
C GLY A 53 10.81 -8.96 4.93
N ILE A 54 11.39 -10.16 4.81
CA ILE A 54 12.52 -10.60 5.63
C ILE A 54 13.66 -10.94 4.68
N ALA A 55 14.80 -10.28 4.88
CA ALA A 55 16.04 -10.58 4.19
C ALA A 55 17.12 -10.98 5.21
N VAL A 56 18.28 -11.39 4.72
CA VAL A 56 19.41 -11.71 5.60
C VAL A 56 19.94 -10.41 6.22
N GLY A 57 19.87 -10.32 7.54
CA GLY A 57 20.35 -9.17 8.30
C GLY A 57 19.41 -7.96 8.34
N MET A 58 18.27 -7.98 7.65
CA MET A 58 17.32 -6.87 7.66
C MET A 58 15.88 -7.34 7.43
N ALA A 59 14.93 -6.56 7.93
CA ALA A 59 13.50 -6.79 7.69
C ALA A 59 12.78 -5.46 7.50
N THR A 60 11.77 -5.44 6.65
CA THR A 60 10.88 -4.29 6.48
C THR A 60 9.47 -4.65 6.90
N SER A 61 8.78 -3.69 7.49
CA SER A 61 7.37 -3.82 7.88
C SER A 61 6.74 -2.42 7.86
N ILE A 62 6.19 -2.04 6.72
CA ILE A 62 5.56 -0.74 6.49
C ILE A 62 4.05 -0.96 6.42
N PRO A 63 3.25 -0.29 7.28
CA PRO A 63 1.81 -0.42 7.24
C PRO A 63 1.23 0.24 5.98
N PRO A 64 0.10 -0.27 5.45
CA PRO A 64 -0.62 0.36 4.35
C PRO A 64 -1.35 1.62 4.81
N HIS A 65 -1.61 2.55 3.86
CA HIS A 65 -2.30 3.81 4.11
C HIS A 65 -3.35 4.10 3.03
N ASN A 66 -4.30 4.96 3.35
CA ASN A 66 -5.32 5.38 2.41
C ASN A 66 -4.73 6.19 1.25
N LEU A 67 -5.05 5.79 0.01
CA LEU A 67 -4.50 6.43 -1.20
C LEU A 67 -4.81 7.93 -1.27
N SER A 68 -6.03 8.35 -0.93
CA SER A 68 -6.42 9.76 -0.98
C SER A 68 -5.66 10.58 0.06
N GLU A 69 -5.54 10.07 1.28
CA GLU A 69 -4.79 10.70 2.36
C GLU A 69 -3.30 10.85 2.02
N VAL A 70 -2.70 9.80 1.43
CA VAL A 70 -1.30 9.83 0.99
C VAL A 70 -1.09 10.87 -0.11
N ILE A 71 -2.00 10.96 -1.09
CA ILE A 71 -1.92 11.97 -2.16
C ILE A 71 -2.06 13.38 -1.58
N ASP A 72 -2.96 13.60 -0.63
CA ASP A 72 -3.14 14.90 -0.01
C ASP A 72 -1.92 15.30 0.85
N ALA A 73 -1.29 14.35 1.53
CA ALA A 73 -0.01 14.58 2.21
C ALA A 73 1.13 14.93 1.25
N VAL A 74 1.23 14.25 0.09
CA VAL A 74 2.20 14.59 -0.97
C VAL A 74 1.96 15.99 -1.51
N LYS A 75 0.71 16.38 -1.79
CA LYS A 75 0.37 17.74 -2.24
C LYS A 75 0.76 18.79 -1.20
N ALA A 76 0.47 18.52 0.09
CA ALA A 76 0.85 19.43 1.16
C ALA A 76 2.37 19.62 1.24
N TYR A 77 3.14 18.54 1.10
CA TYR A 77 4.60 18.58 1.04
C TYR A 77 5.11 19.37 -0.19
N MET A 78 4.50 19.20 -1.37
CA MET A 78 4.88 19.95 -2.58
C MET A 78 4.61 21.45 -2.46
N LEU A 79 3.63 21.86 -1.66
CA LEU A 79 3.33 23.28 -1.40
C LEU A 79 4.26 23.88 -0.35
N ASP A 80 4.71 23.09 0.62
CA ASP A 80 5.63 23.50 1.66
C ASP A 80 6.60 22.35 2.03
N GLU A 81 7.79 22.37 1.50
CA GLU A 81 8.82 21.36 1.78
C GLU A 81 9.27 21.36 3.27
N ASN A 82 9.05 22.45 4.01
CA ASN A 82 9.38 22.56 5.43
C ASN A 82 8.29 21.99 6.34
N ILE A 83 7.14 21.59 5.80
CA ILE A 83 6.04 20.98 6.56
C ILE A 83 6.57 19.89 7.52
N THR A 84 6.11 19.90 8.75
CA THR A 84 6.51 18.93 9.78
C THR A 84 5.73 17.61 9.63
N THR A 85 6.26 16.53 10.20
CA THR A 85 5.54 15.23 10.25
C THR A 85 4.19 15.37 10.94
N ALA A 86 4.11 16.15 12.02
CA ALA A 86 2.85 16.41 12.72
C ALA A 86 1.82 17.13 11.85
N GLU A 87 2.23 18.03 10.98
CA GLU A 87 1.35 18.70 10.02
C GLU A 87 0.93 17.77 8.88
N LEU A 88 1.84 16.93 8.37
CA LEU A 88 1.50 15.88 7.39
C LEU A 88 0.46 14.91 7.94
N MET A 89 0.50 14.59 9.22
CA MET A 89 -0.50 13.74 9.88
C MET A 89 -1.90 14.37 9.98
N ARG A 90 -2.08 15.65 9.67
CA ARG A 90 -3.41 16.24 9.49
C ARG A 90 -4.10 15.75 8.22
N TYR A 91 -3.32 15.39 7.20
CA TYR A 91 -3.79 14.84 5.94
C TYR A 91 -3.80 13.31 5.96
N MET A 92 -2.81 12.68 6.62
CA MET A 92 -2.66 11.24 6.75
C MET A 92 -2.61 10.87 8.23
N GLN A 93 -3.77 10.56 8.81
CA GLN A 93 -3.94 10.41 10.25
C GLN A 93 -3.29 9.16 10.84
N GLY A 94 -3.11 8.12 10.03
CA GLY A 94 -2.55 6.85 10.46
C GLY A 94 -2.64 5.78 9.39
N PRO A 95 -2.27 4.54 9.70
CA PRO A 95 -2.37 3.42 8.79
C PRO A 95 -3.83 3.06 8.51
N ASP A 96 -4.08 2.57 7.30
CA ASP A 96 -5.39 2.09 6.83
C ASP A 96 -5.26 0.61 6.44
N PHE A 97 -5.58 -0.28 7.35
CA PHE A 97 -5.47 -1.71 7.14
C PHE A 97 -6.70 -2.26 6.41
N PRO A 98 -6.54 -3.17 5.44
CA PRO A 98 -7.67 -3.74 4.68
C PRO A 98 -8.62 -4.58 5.53
N THR A 99 -8.22 -4.99 6.72
CA THR A 99 -9.06 -5.72 7.68
C THR A 99 -9.77 -4.81 8.67
N GLY A 100 -9.58 -3.48 8.57
CA GLY A 100 -10.05 -2.52 9.54
C GLY A 100 -9.30 -2.60 10.87
N GLY A 101 -10.00 -2.32 11.95
CA GLY A 101 -9.47 -2.32 13.31
C GLY A 101 -9.23 -0.91 13.85
N ILE A 102 -8.93 -0.84 15.12
CA ILE A 102 -8.78 0.41 15.87
C ILE A 102 -7.36 0.50 16.39
N VAL A 103 -6.66 1.60 16.09
CA VAL A 103 -5.36 1.93 16.69
C VAL A 103 -5.58 2.46 18.09
N THR A 104 -5.01 1.79 19.10
CA THR A 104 -5.23 2.14 20.52
C THR A 104 -4.16 3.05 21.10
N ASN A 105 -2.97 3.11 20.49
CA ASN A 105 -1.85 3.95 20.93
C ASN A 105 -1.58 5.11 19.97
N LYS A 106 -2.62 5.91 19.71
CA LYS A 106 -2.56 7.05 18.77
C LYS A 106 -1.43 8.05 19.06
N ASP A 107 -1.15 8.26 20.32
CA ASP A 107 -0.15 9.24 20.80
C ASP A 107 1.28 8.84 20.38
N GLU A 108 1.53 7.56 20.13
CA GLU A 108 2.84 7.06 19.69
C GLU A 108 3.05 7.18 18.18
N LEU A 109 1.98 7.41 17.38
CA LEU A 109 2.06 7.43 15.91
C LEU A 109 3.00 8.52 15.39
N LEU A 110 3.01 9.70 16.01
CA LEU A 110 3.91 10.78 15.61
C LEU A 110 5.38 10.34 15.69
N SER A 111 5.78 9.76 16.80
CA SER A 111 7.15 9.26 16.98
C SER A 111 7.49 8.13 16.00
N ILE A 112 6.53 7.26 15.73
CA ILE A 112 6.69 6.17 14.73
C ILE A 112 6.92 6.75 13.34
N TYR A 113 6.16 7.76 12.95
CA TYR A 113 6.30 8.40 11.63
C TYR A 113 7.52 9.32 11.52
N GLU A 114 8.02 9.85 12.62
CA GLU A 114 9.28 10.58 12.63
C GLU A 114 10.50 9.67 12.52
N THR A 115 10.49 8.56 13.26
CA THR A 115 11.65 7.65 13.35
C THR A 115 11.62 6.52 12.32
N GLY A 116 10.44 6.20 11.76
CA GLY A 116 10.24 5.06 10.87
C GLY A 116 10.19 3.71 11.59
N ALA A 117 10.19 3.67 12.92
CA ALA A 117 10.18 2.44 13.70
C ALA A 117 9.30 2.55 14.96
N GLY A 118 8.66 1.45 15.33
CA GLY A 118 7.83 1.40 16.53
C GLY A 118 6.81 0.28 16.53
N LYS A 119 5.81 0.41 17.36
CA LYS A 119 4.76 -0.61 17.54
C LYS A 119 3.39 0.04 17.53
N ILE A 120 2.53 -0.41 16.62
CA ILE A 120 1.13 0.02 16.54
C ILE A 120 0.28 -1.06 17.20
N LYS A 121 -0.51 -0.68 18.20
CA LYS A 121 -1.47 -1.59 18.84
C LYS A 121 -2.78 -1.54 18.10
N LEU A 122 -3.20 -2.69 17.56
CA LEU A 122 -4.42 -2.87 16.78
C LEU A 122 -5.42 -3.68 17.58
N ARG A 123 -6.63 -3.19 17.65
CA ARG A 123 -7.76 -3.86 18.28
C ARG A 123 -8.85 -4.11 17.25
N GLY A 124 -9.39 -5.34 17.24
CA GLY A 124 -10.56 -5.67 16.42
C GLY A 124 -11.78 -4.89 16.85
N LYS A 125 -12.68 -4.61 15.92
CA LYS A 125 -13.96 -3.96 16.21
C LYS A 125 -14.99 -5.01 16.62
N VAL A 126 -15.65 -4.75 17.73
CA VAL A 126 -16.65 -5.61 18.32
C VAL A 126 -17.96 -4.85 18.46
N GLU A 127 -19.04 -5.48 18.04
CA GLU A 127 -20.41 -4.99 18.17
C GLU A 127 -21.25 -5.99 18.94
N THR A 128 -22.34 -5.55 19.53
CA THR A 128 -23.27 -6.40 20.26
C THR A 128 -24.61 -6.45 19.56
N GLU A 129 -25.15 -7.64 19.34
CA GLU A 129 -26.47 -7.87 18.73
C GLU A 129 -27.35 -8.68 19.67
N LYS A 130 -28.66 -8.46 19.57
CA LYS A 130 -29.63 -9.32 20.29
C LYS A 130 -29.69 -10.68 19.61
N GLY A 131 -29.37 -11.71 20.36
CA GLY A 131 -29.50 -13.10 19.94
C GLY A 131 -30.89 -13.66 20.18
N LYS A 132 -31.07 -14.93 19.86
CA LYS A 132 -32.32 -15.67 20.11
C LYS A 132 -32.49 -15.91 21.61
N ASN A 133 -33.76 -16.01 22.06
CA ASN A 133 -34.11 -16.35 23.45
C ASN A 133 -33.53 -15.41 24.54
N GLY A 134 -33.35 -14.12 24.19
CA GLY A 134 -32.81 -13.13 25.15
C GLY A 134 -31.30 -13.23 25.40
N ARG A 135 -30.57 -13.98 24.57
CA ARG A 135 -29.11 -14.05 24.60
C ARG A 135 -28.51 -12.82 23.93
N THR A 136 -27.21 -12.59 24.12
CA THR A 136 -26.47 -11.54 23.43
C THR A 136 -25.40 -12.17 22.55
N ASN A 137 -25.29 -11.68 21.31
CA ASN A 137 -24.23 -12.04 20.40
C ASN A 137 -23.15 -10.96 20.44
N VAL A 138 -21.93 -11.37 20.64
CA VAL A 138 -20.73 -10.55 20.44
C VAL A 138 -20.26 -10.81 19.02
N VAL A 139 -20.29 -9.76 18.17
CA VAL A 139 -19.98 -9.85 16.74
C VAL A 139 -18.71 -9.10 16.46
N ILE A 140 -17.72 -9.78 15.93
CA ILE A 140 -16.46 -9.19 15.49
C ILE A 140 -16.58 -8.89 14.01
N THR A 141 -16.52 -7.61 13.65
CA THR A 141 -16.68 -7.10 12.28
C THR A 141 -15.35 -6.70 11.64
N GLU A 142 -14.34 -6.38 12.45
CA GLU A 142 -13.00 -6.07 12.01
C GLU A 142 -11.97 -6.76 12.90
N ILE A 143 -10.84 -7.17 12.33
CA ILE A 143 -9.77 -7.89 13.04
C ILE A 143 -8.43 -7.18 12.85
N PRO A 144 -7.48 -7.31 13.79
CA PRO A 144 -6.12 -6.87 13.58
C PRO A 144 -5.51 -7.48 12.31
N TYR A 145 -4.78 -6.67 11.56
CA TYR A 145 -4.13 -7.11 10.30
C TYR A 145 -3.20 -8.31 10.51
N THR A 146 -2.61 -8.44 11.70
CA THR A 146 -1.78 -9.59 12.10
C THR A 146 -2.56 -10.91 12.22
N MET A 147 -3.90 -10.86 12.19
CA MET A 147 -4.78 -12.02 12.38
C MET A 147 -5.34 -12.59 11.06
N ILE A 148 -4.76 -12.24 9.91
CA ILE A 148 -5.20 -12.70 8.58
C ILE A 148 -4.88 -14.18 8.35
N GLY A 149 -5.67 -14.83 7.49
CA GLY A 149 -5.44 -16.19 7.00
C GLY A 149 -5.67 -17.27 8.06
N ALA A 150 -4.73 -18.18 8.22
CA ALA A 150 -4.84 -19.31 9.17
C ALA A 150 -4.99 -18.86 10.65
N ASN A 151 -4.65 -17.62 10.96
CA ASN A 151 -4.75 -17.09 12.32
C ASN A 151 -6.21 -16.88 12.79
N ILE A 152 -7.19 -16.76 11.87
CA ILE A 152 -8.62 -16.70 12.23
C ILE A 152 -9.04 -18.04 12.85
N GLY A 153 -8.66 -19.16 12.24
CA GLY A 153 -8.94 -20.48 12.79
C GLY A 153 -8.32 -20.70 14.16
N LYS A 154 -7.08 -20.24 14.33
CA LYS A 154 -6.40 -20.27 15.63
C LYS A 154 -7.13 -19.40 16.66
N PHE A 155 -7.57 -18.20 16.30
CA PHE A 155 -8.36 -17.34 17.19
C PHE A 155 -9.64 -18.02 17.66
N LEU A 156 -10.39 -18.67 16.76
CA LEU A 156 -11.59 -19.42 17.15
C LEU A 156 -11.27 -20.54 18.14
N SER A 157 -10.16 -21.27 17.91
CA SER A 157 -9.69 -22.30 18.84
C SER A 157 -9.28 -21.72 20.18
N ASP A 158 -8.60 -20.58 20.19
CA ASP A 158 -8.20 -19.89 21.42
C ASP A 158 -9.42 -19.44 22.23
N VAL A 159 -10.47 -18.94 21.57
CA VAL A 159 -11.75 -18.57 22.23
C VAL A 159 -12.45 -19.81 22.77
N ALA A 160 -12.50 -20.92 22.04
CA ALA A 160 -13.06 -22.18 22.53
C ALA A 160 -12.29 -22.69 23.75
N ALA A 161 -10.97 -22.62 23.75
CA ALA A 161 -10.13 -23.01 24.88
C ALA A 161 -10.37 -22.17 26.15
N LEU A 162 -10.83 -20.92 26.03
CA LEU A 162 -11.25 -20.12 27.19
C LEU A 162 -12.49 -20.72 27.88
N ALA A 163 -13.42 -21.27 27.11
CA ALA A 163 -14.59 -21.97 27.64
C ALA A 163 -14.19 -23.30 28.26
N GLU A 164 -13.39 -24.10 27.57
CA GLU A 164 -12.94 -25.44 28.08
C GLU A 164 -12.11 -25.32 29.36
N SER A 165 -11.23 -24.31 29.43
CA SER A 165 -10.42 -24.06 30.64
C SER A 165 -11.18 -23.41 31.80
N LYS A 166 -12.50 -23.26 31.67
CA LYS A 166 -13.39 -22.61 32.66
C LYS A 166 -12.97 -21.19 33.03
N LYS A 167 -12.23 -20.50 32.18
CA LYS A 167 -11.92 -19.05 32.32
C LYS A 167 -13.15 -18.19 32.09
N THR A 168 -14.08 -18.69 31.30
CA THR A 168 -15.44 -18.15 31.12
C THR A 168 -16.42 -19.32 31.01
N THR A 169 -17.61 -19.12 31.53
CA THR A 169 -18.75 -20.05 31.36
C THR A 169 -19.85 -19.46 30.51
N ASP A 170 -19.60 -18.29 29.94
CA ASP A 170 -20.64 -17.46 29.30
C ASP A 170 -20.84 -17.80 27.82
N ILE A 171 -19.90 -18.47 27.20
CA ILE A 171 -19.97 -18.85 25.78
C ILE A 171 -20.96 -20.02 25.59
N VAL A 172 -21.88 -19.86 24.63
CA VAL A 172 -22.80 -20.88 24.16
C VAL A 172 -22.37 -21.48 22.86
N ASP A 173 -22.01 -20.62 21.89
CA ASP A 173 -21.59 -21.02 20.55
C ASP A 173 -20.61 -20.01 19.94
N ILE A 174 -19.78 -20.49 19.02
CA ILE A 174 -18.82 -19.69 18.26
C ILE A 174 -18.95 -20.08 16.79
N SER A 175 -19.25 -19.12 15.94
CA SER A 175 -19.38 -19.34 14.50
C SER A 175 -18.65 -18.30 13.68
N ASN A 176 -18.01 -18.75 12.60
CA ASN A 176 -17.43 -17.87 11.58
C ASN A 176 -18.43 -17.74 10.43
N GLN A 177 -19.04 -16.58 10.32
CA GLN A 177 -20.01 -16.23 9.28
C GLN A 177 -19.41 -15.26 8.24
N SER A 178 -18.09 -15.12 8.20
CA SER A 178 -17.40 -14.25 7.23
C SER A 178 -17.69 -14.67 5.80
N SER A 179 -17.91 -13.70 4.93
CA SER A 179 -18.28 -13.90 3.54
C SER A 179 -17.56 -12.90 2.63
N LYS A 180 -17.97 -12.79 1.37
CA LYS A 180 -17.51 -11.74 0.44
C LYS A 180 -17.85 -10.31 0.91
N GLU A 181 -18.85 -10.18 1.77
CA GLU A 181 -19.30 -8.90 2.31
C GLU A 181 -18.39 -8.40 3.44
N GLY A 182 -17.59 -9.28 4.04
CA GLY A 182 -16.67 -8.91 5.10
C GLY A 182 -16.49 -9.97 6.18
N ILE A 183 -15.77 -9.57 7.22
CA ILE A 183 -15.50 -10.39 8.40
C ILE A 183 -16.73 -10.34 9.30
N ARG A 184 -17.19 -11.51 9.73
CA ARG A 184 -18.27 -11.67 10.70
C ARG A 184 -18.01 -12.92 11.54
N ILE A 185 -17.48 -12.74 12.74
CA ILE A 185 -17.32 -13.82 13.72
C ILE A 185 -18.30 -13.56 14.85
N VAL A 186 -19.17 -14.53 15.12
CA VAL A 186 -20.24 -14.41 16.10
C VAL A 186 -19.96 -15.34 17.27
N ILE A 187 -19.98 -14.78 18.47
CA ILE A 187 -19.87 -15.49 19.74
C ILE A 187 -21.19 -15.29 20.48
N GLU A 188 -21.95 -16.36 20.63
CA GLU A 188 -23.22 -16.33 21.35
C GLU A 188 -22.97 -16.49 22.84
N LEU A 189 -23.44 -15.54 23.64
CA LEU A 189 -23.31 -15.55 25.10
C LEU A 189 -24.61 -15.96 25.80
N LYS A 190 -24.50 -16.49 26.99
CA LYS A 190 -25.64 -16.76 27.88
C LYS A 190 -26.39 -15.45 28.22
N LYS A 191 -27.67 -15.60 28.62
CA LYS A 191 -28.56 -14.48 28.87
C LYS A 191 -28.06 -13.53 29.96
N ASP A 192 -27.40 -14.07 30.98
CA ASP A 192 -26.97 -13.32 32.17
C ASP A 192 -25.45 -13.02 32.14
N ALA A 193 -24.81 -13.12 30.95
CA ALA A 193 -23.39 -12.86 30.79
C ALA A 193 -23.06 -11.37 30.90
N ASP A 194 -21.98 -11.06 31.60
CA ASP A 194 -21.39 -9.71 31.59
C ASP A 194 -20.62 -9.50 30.28
N VAL A 195 -21.28 -8.83 29.30
CA VAL A 195 -20.79 -8.64 27.94
C VAL A 195 -19.51 -7.77 27.93
N ASP A 196 -19.46 -6.73 28.73
CA ASP A 196 -18.32 -5.80 28.76
C ASP A 196 -17.09 -6.48 29.37
N HIS A 197 -17.27 -7.24 30.41
CA HIS A 197 -16.20 -8.06 31.00
C HIS A 197 -15.69 -9.10 30.00
N PHE A 198 -16.60 -9.75 29.27
CA PHE A 198 -16.26 -10.75 28.27
C PHE A 198 -15.45 -10.14 27.11
N ILE A 199 -15.87 -9.00 26.58
CA ILE A 199 -15.14 -8.27 25.50
C ILE A 199 -13.74 -7.87 26.00
N SER A 200 -13.64 -7.34 27.23
CA SER A 200 -12.36 -6.99 27.85
C SER A 200 -11.44 -8.19 28.01
N MET A 201 -11.99 -9.35 28.33
CA MET A 201 -11.25 -10.60 28.43
C MET A 201 -10.77 -11.07 27.05
N LEU A 202 -11.59 -10.97 25.98
CA LEU A 202 -11.18 -11.31 24.62
C LEU A 202 -9.95 -10.50 24.19
N TYR A 203 -9.97 -9.19 24.40
CA TYR A 203 -8.82 -8.34 24.09
C TYR A 203 -7.55 -8.71 24.86
N LYS A 204 -7.68 -9.07 26.13
CA LYS A 204 -6.53 -9.41 27.01
C LYS A 204 -5.98 -10.81 26.80
N LYS A 205 -6.80 -11.77 26.37
CA LYS A 205 -6.46 -13.21 26.35
C LYS A 205 -6.36 -13.80 24.97
N THR A 206 -6.73 -13.07 23.93
CA THR A 206 -6.68 -13.51 22.55
C THR A 206 -5.94 -12.48 21.68
N ARG A 207 -5.73 -12.82 20.41
CA ARG A 207 -5.13 -11.91 19.43
C ARG A 207 -6.11 -10.88 18.86
N LEU A 208 -7.30 -10.71 19.46
CA LEU A 208 -8.23 -9.66 19.05
C LEU A 208 -7.68 -8.25 19.34
N GLU A 209 -6.73 -8.13 20.25
CA GLU A 209 -5.78 -7.01 20.35
C GLU A 209 -4.38 -7.55 20.10
N ASP A 210 -3.69 -6.99 19.11
CA ASP A 210 -2.35 -7.44 18.74
C ASP A 210 -1.46 -6.25 18.35
N THR A 211 -0.18 -6.48 18.23
CA THR A 211 0.80 -5.46 17.94
C THR A 211 1.36 -5.64 16.53
N PHE A 212 1.25 -4.60 15.70
CA PHE A 212 1.94 -4.50 14.42
C PHE A 212 3.28 -3.80 14.63
N GLY A 213 4.38 -4.52 14.39
CA GLY A 213 5.72 -3.94 14.44
C GLY A 213 5.98 -3.12 13.18
N VAL A 214 6.32 -1.85 13.35
CA VAL A 214 6.69 -0.95 12.26
C VAL A 214 8.20 -0.88 12.14
N ASN A 215 8.71 -1.09 10.94
CA ASN A 215 10.08 -0.82 10.54
C ASN A 215 10.08 -0.38 9.08
N MET A 216 10.07 0.93 8.86
CA MET A 216 9.98 1.52 7.52
C MET A 216 11.35 1.52 6.85
N LEU A 217 11.96 0.33 6.78
CA LEU A 217 13.21 0.09 6.08
C LEU A 217 12.94 0.05 4.57
N ALA A 218 13.59 0.92 3.82
CA ALA A 218 13.52 0.97 2.37
C ALA A 218 14.92 1.19 1.78
N ILE A 219 15.07 0.93 0.49
CA ILE A 219 16.30 1.25 -0.24
C ILE A 219 16.14 2.67 -0.79
N SER A 220 16.96 3.58 -0.30
CA SER A 220 17.07 4.95 -0.79
C SER A 220 18.49 5.17 -1.30
N ASP A 221 18.63 5.68 -2.52
CA ASP A 221 19.93 5.90 -3.17
C ASP A 221 20.88 4.68 -3.12
N GLY A 222 20.30 3.49 -3.30
CA GLY A 222 21.03 2.21 -3.29
C GLY A 222 21.45 1.71 -1.90
N ARG A 223 20.99 2.33 -0.82
CA ARG A 223 21.30 1.94 0.57
C ARG A 223 20.03 1.63 1.37
N PRO A 224 20.06 0.60 2.22
CA PRO A 224 18.96 0.33 3.13
C PRO A 224 18.97 1.36 4.27
N GLU A 225 17.86 2.05 4.44
CA GLU A 225 17.67 3.07 5.50
C GLU A 225 16.29 2.94 6.12
N THR A 226 16.19 3.16 7.42
CA THR A 226 14.89 3.32 8.08
C THR A 226 14.45 4.76 7.95
N LEU A 227 13.37 4.99 7.21
CA LEU A 227 12.90 6.32 6.82
C LEU A 227 11.64 6.71 7.59
N GLY A 228 11.57 7.94 8.03
CA GLY A 228 10.33 8.54 8.53
C GLY A 228 9.36 8.86 7.39
N LEU A 229 8.11 9.13 7.76
CA LEU A 229 7.05 9.45 6.79
C LEU A 229 7.42 10.59 5.84
N LYS A 230 7.88 11.72 6.39
CA LYS A 230 8.29 12.88 5.59
C LYS A 230 9.44 12.53 4.62
N GLN A 231 10.39 11.71 5.04
CA GLN A 231 11.51 11.29 4.20
C GLN A 231 11.05 10.42 3.03
N ILE A 232 10.11 9.52 3.24
CA ILE A 232 9.52 8.69 2.17
C ILE A 232 8.76 9.57 1.17
N ILE A 233 7.95 10.52 1.65
CA ILE A 233 7.23 11.47 0.79
C ILE A 233 8.21 12.32 -0.01
N LYS A 234 9.26 12.84 0.63
CA LYS A 234 10.32 13.61 -0.05
C LYS A 234 10.98 12.79 -1.15
N ALA A 235 11.48 11.61 -0.82
CA ALA A 235 12.16 10.74 -1.81
C ALA A 235 11.27 10.40 -3.00
N ASN A 236 9.98 10.12 -2.77
CA ASN A 236 9.01 9.90 -3.84
C ASN A 236 8.78 11.17 -4.68
N THR A 237 8.66 12.33 -4.05
CA THR A 237 8.46 13.61 -4.76
C THR A 237 9.66 13.96 -5.62
N ASP A 238 10.88 13.84 -5.10
CA ASP A 238 12.12 14.07 -5.84
C ASP A 238 12.21 13.13 -7.06
N PHE A 239 11.88 11.85 -6.86
CA PHE A 239 11.82 10.87 -7.94
C PHE A 239 10.76 11.21 -8.99
N GLN A 240 9.59 11.72 -8.61
CA GLN A 240 8.57 12.17 -9.56
C GLN A 240 9.04 13.37 -10.39
N PHE A 241 9.79 14.30 -9.82
CA PHE A 241 10.41 15.37 -10.58
C PHE A 241 11.39 14.83 -11.63
N GLU A 242 12.25 13.87 -11.25
CA GLU A 242 13.19 13.24 -12.17
C GLU A 242 12.48 12.49 -13.31
N ILE A 243 11.46 11.68 -12.99
CA ILE A 243 10.64 10.99 -14.00
C ILE A 243 10.00 11.97 -14.99
N ASN A 244 9.41 13.06 -14.50
CA ASN A 244 8.77 14.04 -15.35
C ASN A 244 9.79 14.79 -16.21
N ARG A 245 10.96 15.15 -15.67
CA ARG A 245 12.05 15.75 -16.42
C ARG A 245 12.45 14.84 -17.59
N ARG A 246 12.81 13.59 -17.34
CA ARG A 246 13.20 12.60 -18.35
C ARG A 246 12.11 12.38 -19.40
N LYS A 247 10.85 12.28 -18.96
CA LYS A 247 9.69 12.16 -19.85
C LYS A 247 9.60 13.32 -20.84
N TYR A 248 9.69 14.55 -20.35
CA TYR A 248 9.57 15.73 -21.23
C TYR A 248 10.79 15.94 -22.11
N GLU A 249 11.99 15.63 -21.64
CA GLU A 249 13.21 15.61 -22.47
C GLU A 249 13.06 14.62 -23.63
N ARG A 250 12.56 13.40 -23.36
CA ARG A 250 12.29 12.41 -24.41
C ARG A 250 11.22 12.86 -25.40
N LEU A 251 10.13 13.44 -24.92
CA LEU A 251 9.08 13.96 -25.78
C LEU A 251 9.58 15.12 -26.65
N LEU A 252 10.35 16.03 -26.08
CA LEU A 252 10.96 17.15 -26.80
C LEU A 252 11.88 16.65 -27.91
N ALA A 253 12.79 15.74 -27.62
CA ALA A 253 13.69 15.14 -28.60
C ALA A 253 12.92 14.51 -29.76
N LYS A 254 11.84 13.76 -29.46
CA LYS A 254 10.99 13.16 -30.50
C LYS A 254 10.27 14.17 -31.37
N GLU A 255 9.81 15.27 -30.81
CA GLU A 255 9.14 16.32 -31.59
C GLU A 255 10.17 17.15 -32.42
N GLN A 256 11.37 17.34 -31.89
CA GLN A 256 12.47 17.95 -32.66
C GLN A 256 12.86 17.10 -33.85
N GLU A 257 13.01 15.79 -33.68
CA GLU A 257 13.27 14.85 -34.80
C GLU A 257 12.17 14.91 -35.87
N LYS A 258 10.91 14.89 -35.46
CA LYS A 258 9.78 15.03 -36.40
C LYS A 258 9.82 16.36 -37.14
N ARG A 259 10.11 17.45 -36.44
CA ARG A 259 10.22 18.77 -37.03
C ARG A 259 11.33 18.80 -38.09
N GLU A 260 12.50 18.25 -37.79
CA GLU A 260 13.63 18.18 -38.74
C GLU A 260 13.26 17.42 -40.02
N ILE A 261 12.58 16.26 -39.88
CA ILE A 261 12.07 15.49 -41.03
C ILE A 261 11.08 16.32 -41.83
N GLN A 262 10.14 17.02 -41.21
CA GLN A 262 9.14 17.84 -41.91
C GLN A 262 9.79 19.03 -42.64
N GLU A 263 10.73 19.70 -41.97
CA GLU A 263 11.49 20.80 -42.60
C GLU A 263 12.30 20.31 -43.81
N GLY A 264 12.89 19.11 -43.70
CA GLY A 264 13.59 18.45 -44.81
C GLY A 264 12.65 18.15 -45.99
N LEU A 265 11.45 17.61 -45.70
CA LEU A 265 10.44 17.36 -46.73
C LEU A 265 9.94 18.64 -47.40
N ILE A 266 9.72 19.72 -46.67
CA ILE A 266 9.32 21.02 -47.21
C ILE A 266 10.41 21.53 -48.17
N LYS A 267 11.69 21.45 -47.77
CA LYS A 267 12.81 21.84 -48.66
C LYS A 267 12.87 20.98 -49.91
N ALA A 268 12.67 19.66 -49.78
CA ALA A 268 12.63 18.75 -50.93
C ALA A 268 11.46 19.07 -51.89
N CYS A 269 10.28 19.36 -51.37
CA CYS A 269 9.13 19.78 -52.18
C CYS A 269 9.37 21.07 -52.94
N ASN A 270 10.09 22.04 -52.35
CA ASN A 270 10.39 23.30 -53.00
C ASN A 270 11.37 23.16 -54.20
N VAL A 271 12.11 22.08 -54.32
CA VAL A 271 13.06 21.78 -55.37
C VAL A 271 12.74 20.49 -56.13
N ILE A 272 11.49 20.03 -56.07
CA ILE A 272 11.08 18.72 -56.58
C ILE A 272 11.31 18.57 -58.09
N ASP A 273 11.08 19.62 -58.85
CA ASP A 273 11.28 19.60 -60.30
C ASP A 273 12.76 19.39 -60.68
N LEU A 274 13.67 20.03 -59.92
CA LEU A 274 15.12 19.84 -60.10
C LEU A 274 15.53 18.41 -59.69
N ILE A 275 14.99 17.86 -58.64
CA ILE A 275 15.25 16.47 -58.21
C ILE A 275 14.78 15.49 -59.30
N ILE A 276 13.60 15.71 -59.88
CA ILE A 276 13.05 14.86 -60.93
C ILE A 276 13.94 14.94 -62.20
N GLU A 277 14.42 16.12 -62.56
CA GLU A 277 15.32 16.32 -63.72
C GLU A 277 16.64 15.56 -63.49
N ILE A 278 17.28 15.68 -62.33
CA ILE A 278 18.50 14.95 -61.99
C ILE A 278 18.28 13.43 -62.04
N LEU A 279 17.18 12.91 -61.42
CA LEU A 279 16.87 11.47 -61.41
C LEU A 279 16.60 10.94 -62.84
N ARG A 280 15.97 11.71 -63.69
CA ARG A 280 15.75 11.34 -65.12
C ARG A 280 17.02 11.39 -65.96
N GLY A 281 17.96 12.27 -65.59
CA GLY A 281 19.25 12.43 -66.32
C GLY A 281 20.34 11.44 -65.88
N SER A 282 20.19 10.82 -64.69
CA SER A 282 21.14 9.83 -64.21
C SER A 282 20.75 8.42 -64.69
N ARG A 283 21.21 8.07 -65.86
CA ARG A 283 21.18 6.68 -66.37
C ARG A 283 22.57 6.09 -66.34
#